data_f30b5a882345a92b8a85491b39c8d2fa
#
_entry.id   f30b5a882345a92b8a85491b39c8d2fa
#
_cell.length_a   1.000
_cell.length_b   1.000
_cell.length_c   1.000
_cell.angle_alpha   90.00
_cell.angle_beta   90.00
_cell.angle_gamma   90.00
#
_symmetry.space_group_name_H-M   'P 1'
#
loop_
_entity.id
_entity.type
_entity.pdbx_description
1 polymer ?
#
loop_
_entity_poly.entity_id
_entity_poly.type
_entity_poly.pdbx_seq_one_letter_code
_entity_poly.pdbx_strand_id
1 'polypeptide(L)'
;NDPVGLASPVTMRGVTAAYLFANTLVVLEVTGEVLRQTMERCAAYFTLVDGQPQISQEFLLPKVEHYNYDFYAGLAYTFDLRRPVGSRVVQLTKLDGSPLGDGTFRLCTSNYRATGTGGYEILRKCPVLWRGGVEMPDLTARYIQMHSPVSALKNADMRAIW
;
A
#
# COMPACT_ATOMS: atom_id res chain seq x y z
N ASN A 1 9.01 14.60 -4.23
CA ASN A 1 7.55 14.53 -4.11
C ASN A 1 7.18 13.93 -2.73
N ASP A 2 7.43 14.70 -1.69
CA ASP A 2 7.00 14.28 -0.35
C ASP A 2 5.51 14.60 -0.21
N PRO A 3 4.66 13.63 0.11
CA PRO A 3 3.25 13.89 0.31
C PRO A 3 3.07 14.82 1.51
N VAL A 4 2.32 15.88 1.29
CA VAL A 4 1.94 16.79 2.38
C VAL A 4 0.83 16.11 3.18
N GLY A 5 1.01 15.99 4.49
CA GLY A 5 -0.03 15.47 5.38
C GLY A 5 -1.25 16.41 5.43
N LEU A 6 -2.37 15.88 5.89
CA LEU A 6 -3.59 16.68 6.10
C LEU A 6 -3.51 17.40 7.45
N ALA A 7 -3.53 18.74 7.41
CA ALA A 7 -3.58 19.56 8.61
C ALA A 7 -5.03 19.78 9.06
N SER A 8 -5.26 19.99 10.36
CA SER A 8 -6.57 20.37 10.91
C SER A 8 -6.68 21.91 10.98
N PRO A 9 -7.76 22.53 10.51
CA PRO A 9 -8.89 21.90 9.79
C PRO A 9 -8.51 21.45 8.38
N VAL A 10 -9.07 20.31 7.95
CA VAL A 10 -8.82 19.79 6.60
C VAL A 10 -9.54 20.65 5.58
N THR A 11 -8.81 21.06 4.54
CA THR A 11 -9.34 21.84 3.42
C THR A 11 -9.25 21.07 2.11
N MET A 12 -10.09 21.37 1.12
CA MET A 12 -9.97 20.77 -0.22
C MET A 12 -8.58 21.01 -0.83
N ARG A 13 -7.99 22.18 -0.63
CA ARG A 13 -6.62 22.45 -1.08
C ARG A 13 -5.62 21.49 -0.45
N GLY A 14 -5.76 21.18 0.84
CA GLY A 14 -4.92 20.23 1.56
C GLY A 14 -5.10 18.81 1.00
N VAL A 15 -6.34 18.39 0.77
CA VAL A 15 -6.64 17.07 0.17
C VAL A 15 -6.04 16.95 -1.23
N THR A 16 -6.24 17.94 -2.11
CA THR A 16 -5.68 17.95 -3.47
C THR A 16 -4.14 17.96 -3.46
N ALA A 17 -3.54 18.69 -2.53
CA ALA A 17 -2.07 18.75 -2.40
C ALA A 17 -1.47 17.40 -1.93
N ALA A 18 -2.22 16.59 -1.17
CA ALA A 18 -1.79 15.26 -0.74
C ALA A 18 -1.86 14.22 -1.87
N TYR A 19 -2.63 14.46 -2.93
CA TYR A 19 -2.80 13.56 -4.07
C TYR A 19 -2.34 14.23 -5.36
N LEU A 20 -1.11 13.97 -5.76
CA LEU A 20 -0.50 14.60 -6.95
C LEU A 20 -1.03 14.05 -8.29
N PHE A 21 -1.73 12.93 -8.26
CA PHE A 21 -2.20 12.23 -9.45
C PHE A 21 -3.71 11.95 -9.39
N ALA A 22 -4.37 12.05 -10.53
CA ALA A 22 -5.78 11.75 -10.72
C ALA A 22 -6.05 10.23 -10.71
N ASN A 23 -5.71 9.57 -9.61
CA ASN A 23 -5.96 8.14 -9.46
C ASN A 23 -7.39 7.87 -9.02
N THR A 24 -7.96 6.77 -9.53
CA THR A 24 -9.26 6.24 -9.13
C THR A 24 -9.09 4.89 -8.44
N LEU A 25 -10.12 4.40 -7.75
CA LEU A 25 -10.11 3.08 -7.12
C LEU A 25 -10.43 1.97 -8.12
N VAL A 26 -9.78 0.83 -7.94
CA VAL A 26 -10.03 -0.42 -8.65
C VAL A 26 -10.10 -1.55 -7.64
N VAL A 27 -11.02 -2.49 -7.84
CA VAL A 27 -11.07 -3.73 -7.05
C VAL A 27 -10.64 -4.89 -7.94
N LEU A 28 -9.61 -5.58 -7.50
CA LEU A 28 -9.06 -6.77 -8.15
C LEU A 28 -9.44 -8.03 -7.37
N GLU A 29 -9.63 -9.15 -8.06
CA GLU A 29 -9.61 -10.46 -7.45
C GLU A 29 -8.17 -10.97 -7.39
N VAL A 30 -7.71 -11.30 -6.18
CA VAL A 30 -6.32 -11.74 -5.95
C VAL A 30 -6.29 -12.99 -5.06
N THR A 31 -5.25 -13.81 -5.19
CA THR A 31 -4.99 -14.92 -4.29
C THR A 31 -4.06 -14.50 -3.14
N GLY A 32 -3.94 -15.33 -2.10
CA GLY A 32 -2.97 -15.12 -1.02
C GLY A 32 -1.53 -15.05 -1.53
N GLU A 33 -1.21 -15.81 -2.58
CA GLU A 33 0.12 -15.78 -3.20
C GLU A 33 0.38 -14.45 -3.93
N VAL A 34 -0.61 -13.90 -4.65
CA VAL A 34 -0.50 -12.57 -5.26
C VAL A 34 -0.28 -11.50 -4.19
N LEU A 35 -1.02 -11.55 -3.07
CA LEU A 35 -0.82 -10.63 -1.95
C LEU A 35 0.60 -10.74 -1.39
N ARG A 36 1.10 -11.97 -1.19
CA ARG A 36 2.48 -12.19 -0.72
C ARG A 36 3.50 -11.57 -1.67
N GLN A 37 3.39 -11.80 -2.97
CA GLN A 37 4.32 -11.23 -3.95
C GLN A 37 4.30 -9.70 -3.97
N THR A 38 3.13 -9.08 -3.85
CA THR A 38 3.04 -7.61 -3.77
C THR A 38 3.63 -7.07 -2.47
N MET A 39 3.49 -7.79 -1.36
CA MET A 39 4.13 -7.43 -0.08
C MET A 39 5.64 -7.65 -0.10
N GLU A 40 6.16 -8.67 -0.81
CA GLU A 40 7.60 -8.81 -1.04
C GLU A 40 8.18 -7.62 -1.81
N ARG A 41 7.42 -7.09 -2.79
CA ARG A 41 7.80 -5.83 -3.47
C ARG A 41 7.85 -4.66 -2.49
N CYS A 42 6.91 -4.55 -1.55
CA CYS A 42 6.96 -3.54 -0.49
C CYS A 42 8.18 -3.75 0.43
N ALA A 43 8.44 -4.98 0.83
CA ALA A 43 9.58 -5.29 1.70
C ALA A 43 10.93 -5.00 1.04
N ALA A 44 11.01 -5.02 -0.30
CA ALA A 44 12.21 -4.62 -1.07
C ALA A 44 12.54 -3.12 -0.94
N TYR A 45 11.58 -2.29 -0.48
CA TYR A 45 11.82 -0.88 -0.18
C TYR A 45 12.92 -0.66 0.86
N PHE A 46 13.10 -1.62 1.75
CA PHE A 46 14.09 -1.53 2.83
C PHE A 46 15.38 -2.26 2.47
N THR A 47 16.49 -1.71 2.94
CA THR A 47 17.80 -2.38 3.00
C THR A 47 18.38 -2.22 4.40
N LEU A 48 19.27 -3.11 4.82
CA LEU A 48 20.01 -2.96 6.08
C LEU A 48 21.41 -2.44 5.79
N VAL A 49 21.76 -1.33 6.44
CA VAL A 49 23.12 -0.78 6.45
C VAL A 49 23.54 -0.70 7.91
N ASP A 50 24.64 -1.34 8.27
CA ASP A 50 25.13 -1.45 9.65
C ASP A 50 24.04 -1.93 10.64
N GLY A 51 23.21 -2.87 10.19
CA GLY A 51 22.10 -3.43 10.98
C GLY A 51 20.90 -2.49 11.16
N GLN A 52 20.89 -1.33 10.51
CA GLN A 52 19.78 -0.37 10.60
C GLN A 52 19.01 -0.32 9.27
N PRO A 53 17.66 -0.24 9.32
CA PRO A 53 16.85 -0.14 8.12
C PRO A 53 17.03 1.22 7.44
N GLN A 54 17.30 1.16 6.15
CA GLN A 54 17.39 2.32 5.25
C GLN A 54 16.54 2.07 4.00
N ILE A 55 16.30 3.11 3.20
CA ILE A 55 15.60 2.97 1.94
C ILE A 55 16.54 2.37 0.89
N SER A 56 16.09 1.35 0.20
CA SER A 56 16.83 0.73 -0.90
C SER A 56 17.06 1.73 -2.04
N GLN A 57 18.28 1.73 -2.61
CA GLN A 57 18.64 2.61 -3.72
C GLN A 57 17.75 2.40 -4.95
N GLU A 58 17.18 1.24 -5.14
CA GLU A 58 16.21 0.96 -6.20
C GLU A 58 15.02 1.94 -6.20
N PHE A 59 14.62 2.42 -5.02
CA PHE A 59 13.52 3.38 -4.85
C PHE A 59 13.99 4.85 -4.82
N LEU A 60 15.29 5.07 -4.91
CA LEU A 60 15.90 6.41 -4.87
C LEU A 60 16.50 6.82 -6.22
N LEU A 61 16.92 5.85 -7.03
CA LEU A 61 17.62 6.08 -8.30
C LEU A 61 16.91 5.39 -9.47
N PRO A 62 16.90 6.01 -10.66
CA PRO A 62 17.40 7.35 -11.00
C PRO A 62 16.49 8.48 -10.48
N LYS A 63 15.34 8.14 -9.91
CA LYS A 63 14.32 9.06 -9.40
C LYS A 63 13.77 8.53 -8.07
N VAL A 64 13.47 9.44 -7.14
CA VAL A 64 12.85 9.09 -5.87
C VAL A 64 11.39 8.63 -6.09
N GLU A 65 11.09 7.40 -5.66
CA GLU A 65 9.81 6.72 -5.90
C GLU A 65 9.19 6.15 -4.61
N HIS A 66 9.19 6.92 -3.52
CA HIS A 66 8.56 6.51 -2.26
C HIS A 66 7.09 6.10 -2.42
N TYR A 67 6.40 6.66 -3.42
CA TYR A 67 5.02 6.31 -3.76
C TYR A 67 4.84 4.88 -4.29
N ASN A 68 5.91 4.14 -4.52
CA ASN A 68 5.87 2.72 -4.87
C ASN A 68 5.91 1.80 -3.64
N TYR A 69 5.90 2.35 -2.44
CA TYR A 69 5.69 1.61 -1.20
C TYR A 69 4.20 1.67 -0.82
N ASP A 70 3.56 0.50 -0.68
CA ASP A 70 2.15 0.38 -0.32
C ASP A 70 1.99 -0.13 1.13
N PHE A 71 0.97 0.38 1.83
CA PHE A 71 0.49 -0.18 3.08
C PHE A 71 -0.76 -1.01 2.83
N TYR A 72 -0.85 -2.17 3.48
CA TYR A 72 -2.01 -3.05 3.38
C TYR A 72 -2.85 -2.95 4.65
N ALA A 73 -4.15 -2.72 4.48
CA ALA A 73 -5.14 -2.78 5.55
C ALA A 73 -5.99 -4.05 5.40
N GLY A 74 -6.50 -4.56 6.51
CA GLY A 74 -7.34 -5.77 6.53
C GLY A 74 -6.57 -7.08 6.63
N LEU A 75 -5.24 -7.02 6.75
CA LEU A 75 -4.34 -8.16 6.92
C LEU A 75 -3.29 -7.84 7.98
N ALA A 76 -2.86 -8.83 8.74
CA ALA A 76 -1.71 -8.73 9.62
C ALA A 76 -0.47 -9.34 8.93
N TYR A 77 0.64 -8.60 8.90
CA TYR A 77 1.84 -9.05 8.21
C TYR A 77 3.13 -8.57 8.86
N THR A 78 4.20 -9.35 8.71
CA THR A 78 5.52 -9.05 9.26
C THR A 78 6.59 -9.23 8.18
N PHE A 79 7.44 -8.21 8.04
CA PHE A 79 8.66 -8.27 7.23
C PHE A 79 9.87 -8.57 8.14
N ASP A 80 10.66 -9.57 7.79
CA ASP A 80 12.00 -9.80 8.35
C ASP A 80 13.06 -9.28 7.38
N LEU A 81 13.60 -8.09 7.66
CA LEU A 81 14.54 -7.39 6.79
C LEU A 81 15.92 -8.06 6.71
N ARG A 82 16.24 -8.96 7.64
CA ARG A 82 17.49 -9.75 7.64
C ARG A 82 17.50 -10.80 6.52
N ARG A 83 16.32 -11.16 6.02
CA ARG A 83 16.16 -12.12 4.94
C ARG A 83 16.44 -11.50 3.57
N PRO A 84 16.81 -12.31 2.58
CA PRO A 84 16.94 -11.84 1.20
C PRO A 84 15.63 -11.22 0.68
N VAL A 85 15.75 -10.22 -0.18
CA VAL A 85 14.61 -9.66 -0.92
C VAL A 85 13.88 -10.78 -1.66
N GLY A 86 12.56 -10.78 -1.61
CA GLY A 86 11.69 -11.84 -2.15
C GLY A 86 11.40 -12.98 -1.17
N SER A 87 11.91 -12.90 0.08
CA SER A 87 11.66 -13.91 1.13
C SER A 87 11.47 -13.25 2.50
N ARG A 88 11.04 -12.00 2.53
CA ARG A 88 10.94 -11.17 3.73
C ARG A 88 9.60 -11.20 4.40
N VAL A 89 8.54 -11.60 3.71
CA VAL A 89 7.19 -11.75 4.28
C VAL A 89 7.14 -13.04 5.10
N VAL A 90 7.42 -12.94 6.40
CA VAL A 90 7.49 -14.10 7.31
C VAL A 90 6.15 -14.43 7.96
N GLN A 91 5.25 -13.47 8.01
CA GLN A 91 3.88 -13.65 8.48
C GLN A 91 2.93 -12.93 7.51
N LEU A 92 1.83 -13.58 7.18
CA LEU A 92 0.72 -13.02 6.42
C LEU A 92 -0.54 -13.77 6.80
N THR A 93 -1.43 -13.10 7.55
CA THR A 93 -2.66 -13.67 8.11
C THR A 93 -3.82 -12.68 7.96
N LYS A 94 -5.03 -13.16 8.19
CA LYS A 94 -6.18 -12.29 8.48
C LYS A 94 -5.96 -11.57 9.82
N LEU A 95 -6.75 -10.53 10.11
CA LEU A 95 -6.62 -9.75 11.35
C LEU A 95 -6.89 -10.57 12.62
N ASP A 96 -7.70 -11.62 12.52
CA ASP A 96 -7.96 -12.57 13.61
C ASP A 96 -6.82 -13.59 13.83
N GLY A 97 -5.73 -13.49 13.07
CA GLY A 97 -4.58 -14.39 13.12
C GLY A 97 -4.76 -15.68 12.31
N SER A 98 -5.92 -15.93 11.72
CA SER A 98 -6.14 -17.13 10.92
C SER A 98 -5.39 -17.05 9.56
N PRO A 99 -4.96 -18.20 9.01
CA PRO A 99 -4.34 -18.25 7.68
C PRO A 99 -5.27 -17.70 6.60
N LEU A 100 -4.70 -17.17 5.51
CA LEU A 100 -5.49 -16.69 4.37
C LEU A 100 -6.28 -17.83 3.72
N GLY A 101 -5.73 -19.06 3.70
CA GLY A 101 -6.30 -20.19 2.97
C GLY A 101 -6.12 -20.07 1.46
N ASP A 102 -6.72 -20.99 0.71
CA ASP A 102 -6.59 -21.08 -0.75
C ASP A 102 -7.63 -20.24 -1.51
N GLY A 103 -8.37 -19.38 -0.82
CA GLY A 103 -9.42 -18.55 -1.41
C GLY A 103 -8.89 -17.34 -2.17
N THR A 104 -9.83 -16.64 -2.80
CA THR A 104 -9.59 -15.34 -3.42
C THR A 104 -10.02 -14.19 -2.49
N PHE A 105 -9.42 -13.02 -2.69
CA PHE A 105 -9.65 -11.82 -1.92
C PHE A 105 -9.99 -10.66 -2.87
N ARG A 106 -10.69 -9.67 -2.35
CA ARG A 106 -10.93 -8.41 -3.06
C ARG A 106 -9.91 -7.39 -2.60
N LEU A 107 -8.95 -7.09 -3.48
CA LEU A 107 -7.95 -6.04 -3.25
C LEU A 107 -8.46 -4.72 -3.82
N CYS A 108 -8.76 -3.76 -2.94
CA CYS A 108 -9.02 -2.38 -3.34
C CYS A 108 -7.68 -1.65 -3.48
N THR A 109 -7.40 -1.10 -4.64
CA THR A 109 -6.16 -0.39 -4.93
C THR A 109 -6.40 0.75 -5.92
N SER A 110 -5.34 1.49 -6.30
CA SER A 110 -5.45 2.53 -7.33
C SER A 110 -5.40 1.94 -8.75
N ASN A 111 -5.98 2.66 -9.72
CA ASN A 111 -5.84 2.33 -11.14
C ASN A 111 -4.37 2.27 -11.56
N TYR A 112 -3.51 3.14 -11.04
CA TYR A 112 -2.06 3.12 -11.26
C TYR A 112 -1.46 1.77 -10.84
N ARG A 113 -1.76 1.31 -9.62
CA ARG A 113 -1.26 0.04 -9.10
C ARG A 113 -1.83 -1.16 -9.85
N ALA A 114 -3.10 -1.12 -10.24
CA ALA A 114 -3.77 -2.18 -10.99
C ALA A 114 -3.16 -2.42 -12.38
N THR A 115 -2.44 -1.45 -12.97
CA THR A 115 -1.70 -1.64 -14.23
C THR A 115 -0.37 -2.37 -14.03
N GLY A 116 0.03 -2.65 -12.79
CA GLY A 116 1.29 -3.31 -12.45
C GLY A 116 2.47 -2.36 -12.32
N THR A 117 2.25 -1.04 -12.40
CA THR A 117 3.31 -0.04 -12.37
C THR A 117 3.98 0.00 -10.98
N GLY A 118 5.28 0.31 -10.96
CA GLY A 118 6.08 0.41 -9.73
C GLY A 118 6.59 -0.93 -9.21
N GLY A 119 6.65 -1.96 -10.08
CA GLY A 119 7.15 -3.29 -9.69
C GLY A 119 6.05 -4.25 -9.22
N TYR A 120 4.79 -3.96 -9.58
CA TYR A 120 3.62 -4.79 -9.19
C TYR A 120 2.98 -5.49 -10.39
N GLU A 121 3.79 -5.95 -11.34
CA GLU A 121 3.35 -6.54 -12.62
C GLU A 121 2.35 -7.68 -12.45
N ILE A 122 2.41 -8.39 -11.33
CA ILE A 122 1.48 -9.49 -11.00
C ILE A 122 0.03 -9.00 -10.95
N LEU A 123 -0.22 -7.77 -10.49
CA LEU A 123 -1.56 -7.22 -10.37
C LEU A 123 -2.23 -6.97 -11.73
N ARG A 124 -1.44 -6.69 -12.78
CA ARG A 124 -1.97 -6.51 -14.15
C ARG A 124 -2.65 -7.75 -14.69
N LYS A 125 -2.30 -8.92 -14.16
CA LYS A 125 -2.85 -10.22 -14.58
C LYS A 125 -4.11 -10.62 -13.80
N CYS A 126 -4.44 -9.87 -12.73
CA CYS A 126 -5.56 -10.19 -11.87
C CYS A 126 -6.90 -9.73 -12.49
N PRO A 127 -7.98 -10.51 -12.32
CA PRO A 127 -9.31 -10.09 -12.76
C PRO A 127 -9.75 -8.79 -12.10
N VAL A 128 -10.29 -7.88 -12.90
CA VAL A 128 -10.86 -6.61 -12.40
C VAL A 128 -12.32 -6.84 -12.09
N LEU A 129 -12.71 -6.71 -10.82
CA LEU A 129 -14.08 -6.86 -10.37
C LEU A 129 -14.87 -5.55 -10.47
N TRP A 130 -14.18 -4.41 -10.27
CA TRP A 130 -14.82 -3.09 -10.31
C TRP A 130 -13.81 -1.99 -10.60
N ARG A 131 -14.28 -0.93 -11.26
CA ARG A 131 -13.51 0.31 -11.51
C ARG A 131 -14.35 1.51 -11.08
N GLY A 132 -13.78 2.36 -10.23
CA GLY A 132 -14.38 3.64 -9.84
C GLY A 132 -14.14 4.72 -10.90
N GLY A 133 -15.11 5.63 -11.00
CA GLY A 133 -15.02 6.82 -11.86
C GLY A 133 -14.71 8.12 -11.10
N VAL A 134 -14.55 8.04 -9.76
CA VAL A 134 -14.31 9.21 -8.90
C VAL A 134 -12.85 9.20 -8.47
N GLU A 135 -12.20 10.36 -8.54
CA GLU A 135 -10.81 10.52 -8.15
C GLU A 135 -10.61 10.41 -6.63
N MET A 136 -9.43 9.95 -6.22
CA MET A 136 -9.07 9.75 -4.81
C MET A 136 -9.23 11.02 -3.95
N PRO A 137 -8.85 12.23 -4.41
CA PRO A 137 -9.08 13.46 -3.64
C PRO A 137 -10.54 13.66 -3.29
N ASP A 138 -11.46 13.49 -4.26
CA ASP A 138 -12.88 13.67 -4.05
C ASP A 138 -13.48 12.63 -3.09
N LEU A 139 -13.04 11.36 -3.22
CA LEU A 139 -13.43 10.30 -2.30
C LEU A 139 -12.97 10.60 -0.86
N THR A 140 -11.72 11.06 -0.72
CA THR A 140 -11.16 11.44 0.58
C THR A 140 -11.91 12.62 1.19
N ALA A 141 -12.21 13.65 0.39
CA ALA A 141 -12.97 14.81 0.85
C ALA A 141 -14.37 14.42 1.31
N ARG A 142 -15.09 13.61 0.52
CA ARG A 142 -16.42 13.09 0.89
C ARG A 142 -16.37 12.27 2.18
N TYR A 143 -15.38 11.40 2.31
CA TYR A 143 -15.22 10.59 3.53
C TYR A 143 -15.05 11.49 4.77
N ILE A 144 -14.15 12.49 4.70
CA ILE A 144 -13.92 13.42 5.81
C ILE A 144 -15.18 14.22 6.14
N GLN A 145 -15.92 14.70 5.12
CA GLN A 145 -17.19 15.43 5.35
C GLN A 145 -18.23 14.58 6.08
N MET A 146 -18.32 13.29 5.74
CA MET A 146 -19.31 12.39 6.31
C MET A 146 -18.94 11.87 7.71
N HIS A 147 -17.63 11.81 8.05
CA HIS A 147 -17.14 11.17 9.26
C HIS A 147 -16.37 12.12 10.20
N SER A 148 -16.45 13.44 9.96
CA SER A 148 -15.74 14.40 10.79
C SER A 148 -16.35 14.48 12.21
N PRO A 149 -15.51 14.59 13.29
CA PRO A 149 -14.06 14.61 13.24
C PRO A 149 -13.43 13.25 12.97
N VAL A 150 -12.44 13.20 12.06
CA VAL A 150 -11.71 11.97 11.73
C VAL A 150 -10.46 11.88 12.62
N SER A 151 -10.29 10.75 13.32
CA SER A 151 -9.07 10.44 14.07
C SER A 151 -8.15 9.55 13.22
N ALA A 152 -6.91 9.98 13.04
CA ALA A 152 -5.88 9.13 12.44
C ALA A 152 -5.37 8.16 13.52
N LEU A 153 -5.69 6.87 13.36
CA LEU A 153 -5.14 5.81 14.20
C LEU A 153 -3.91 5.21 13.52
N LYS A 154 -2.87 4.94 14.33
CA LYS A 154 -1.69 4.22 13.84
C LYS A 154 -2.12 2.80 13.47
N ASN A 155 -1.86 2.40 12.22
CA ASN A 155 -2.05 1.03 11.79
C ASN A 155 -1.02 0.13 12.49
N ALA A 156 -1.49 -0.85 13.27
CA ALA A 156 -0.67 -1.83 13.98
C ALA A 156 -0.58 -3.19 13.25
N ASP A 157 -1.18 -3.30 12.07
CA ASP A 157 -1.30 -4.56 11.33
C ASP A 157 0.03 -4.96 10.64
N MET A 158 0.95 -4.00 10.47
CA MET A 158 2.27 -4.20 9.88
C MET A 158 3.36 -4.15 10.93
N ARG A 159 4.29 -5.10 10.86
CA ARG A 159 5.54 -5.12 11.63
C ARG A 159 6.73 -5.29 10.70
N ALA A 160 7.86 -4.69 11.05
CA ALA A 160 9.16 -4.99 10.48
C ALA A 160 10.12 -5.37 11.61
N ILE A 161 10.94 -6.38 11.40
CA ILE A 161 11.99 -6.83 12.30
C ILE A 161 13.33 -6.82 11.58
N TRP A 162 14.38 -6.38 12.29
CA TRP A 162 15.75 -6.26 11.76
C TRP A 162 16.80 -6.45 12.84
#